data_8b30ad3fc7f09e02dbf6debe6d03dd11
#
_entry.id   8b30ad3fc7f09e02dbf6debe6d03dd11
#
_cell.length_a   1.000
_cell.length_b   1.000
_cell.length_c   1.000
_cell.angle_alpha   90.00
_cell.angle_beta   90.00
_cell.angle_gamma   90.00
#
_symmetry.space_group_name_H-M   'P 1'
#
loop_
_entity.id
_entity.type
_entity.pdbx_description
1 polymer ?
#
loop_
_entity_poly.entity_id
_entity_poly.type
_entity_poly.pdbx_seq_one_letter_code
_entity_poly.pdbx_strand_id
1 'polypeptide(L)'
;MLRDAKMARQYRMNIGTIVESPMMKVKLRNRTLGTIEENFVVNLSPGDTFLFGGQVLSFEGISNAAVMVSRAKGGEAQIPSYGGGRLPLSSNLSQAVRRLIGAREDWQTFPAQIKDWLRLHDDRSALPDDKTLLVELFPHRGRYHTVIYSFAGRNANQTLGFLLLRRMKRAGLRPMGFSMTDYALSVWSLSPPEDVVPLLDPDIMGDDFEEWLQDTPLLKRLFRDAAIISGLVERRHPGQVKTGRQILFSSDLIYDVLRRHEPDHILLKAVRRDAMQGLIDAGRLADTLQQLHGNIVCRRLDMISPMAVPLILQITRENIIRADEGDALLHDLEQEVIRAANVESID
;
A
#
# COMPACT_ATOMS: atom_id res chain seq x y z
N MET A 1 45.63 1.63 -0.33
CA MET A 1 46.02 1.22 -1.69
C MET A 1 45.41 -0.15 -1.98
N LEU A 2 44.57 -0.30 -3.00
CA LEU A 2 44.00 -1.59 -3.36
C LEU A 2 45.13 -2.49 -3.88
N ARG A 3 45.27 -3.67 -3.28
CA ARG A 3 46.37 -4.63 -3.60
C ARG A 3 46.16 -5.38 -4.92
N ASP A 4 44.95 -5.37 -5.49
CA ASP A 4 44.60 -6.17 -6.67
C ASP A 4 43.67 -5.39 -7.61
N ALA A 5 43.96 -5.37 -8.89
CA ALA A 5 43.14 -4.76 -9.95
C ALA A 5 41.72 -5.41 -10.04
N LYS A 6 41.62 -6.71 -9.70
CA LYS A 6 40.35 -7.42 -9.67
C LYS A 6 39.45 -6.86 -8.55
N MET A 7 39.98 -6.60 -7.38
CA MET A 7 39.24 -5.97 -6.26
C MET A 7 38.81 -4.54 -6.61
N ALA A 8 39.67 -3.77 -7.29
CA ALA A 8 39.33 -2.44 -7.77
C ALA A 8 38.16 -2.48 -8.77
N ARG A 9 38.15 -3.44 -9.67
CA ARG A 9 37.06 -3.64 -10.64
C ARG A 9 35.78 -4.07 -9.94
N GLN A 10 35.85 -5.01 -9.00
CA GLN A 10 34.71 -5.49 -8.22
C GLN A 10 34.08 -4.35 -7.42
N TYR A 11 34.89 -3.53 -6.74
CA TYR A 11 34.42 -2.35 -6.02
C TYR A 11 33.68 -1.37 -6.96
N ARG A 12 34.27 -1.04 -8.12
CA ARG A 12 33.65 -0.13 -9.10
C ARG A 12 32.33 -0.65 -9.68
N MET A 13 32.15 -1.99 -9.76
CA MET A 13 30.91 -2.60 -10.25
C MET A 13 29.77 -2.56 -9.25
N ASN A 14 30.07 -2.40 -7.97
CA ASN A 14 29.10 -2.45 -6.87
C ASN A 14 29.00 -1.13 -6.10
N ILE A 15 29.79 -0.11 -6.45
CA ILE A 15 29.71 1.21 -5.82
C ILE A 15 28.48 1.98 -6.33
N GLY A 16 27.73 2.54 -5.43
CA GLY A 16 26.58 3.40 -5.72
C GLY A 16 25.51 3.29 -4.65
N THR A 17 24.71 4.33 -4.52
CA THR A 17 23.59 4.39 -3.57
C THR A 17 22.25 4.10 -4.25
N ILE A 18 22.20 4.05 -5.58
CA ILE A 18 21.02 3.73 -6.35
C ILE A 18 21.06 2.25 -6.72
N VAL A 19 20.15 1.47 -6.16
CA VAL A 19 19.97 0.06 -6.48
C VAL A 19 18.86 -0.04 -7.51
N GLU A 20 19.21 -0.49 -8.72
CA GLU A 20 18.20 -0.77 -9.75
C GLU A 20 17.37 -1.99 -9.36
N SER A 21 16.05 -1.89 -9.46
CA SER A 21 15.18 -3.07 -9.43
C SER A 21 15.41 -3.88 -10.72
N PRO A 22 15.86 -5.14 -10.62
CA PRO A 22 16.08 -5.96 -11.80
C PRO A 22 14.74 -6.25 -12.48
N MET A 23 14.72 -6.01 -13.80
CA MET A 23 13.56 -6.25 -14.64
C MET A 23 13.78 -7.53 -15.46
N MET A 24 12.76 -8.38 -15.50
CA MET A 24 12.74 -9.60 -16.31
C MET A 24 11.79 -9.45 -17.50
N LYS A 25 12.14 -10.01 -18.66
CA LYS A 25 11.24 -10.04 -19.82
C LYS A 25 10.14 -11.06 -19.59
N VAL A 26 8.89 -10.68 -19.80
CA VAL A 26 7.73 -11.61 -19.79
C VAL A 26 7.53 -12.13 -21.20
N LYS A 27 7.58 -13.45 -21.38
CA LYS A 27 7.44 -14.13 -22.67
C LYS A 27 6.26 -15.09 -22.69
N LEU A 28 5.35 -14.82 -23.61
CA LEU A 28 4.28 -15.75 -23.98
C LEU A 28 4.72 -16.52 -25.21
N ARG A 29 5.15 -17.77 -25.06
CA ARG A 29 5.85 -18.55 -26.10
C ARG A 29 7.08 -17.78 -26.61
N ASN A 30 7.10 -17.39 -27.90
CA ASN A 30 8.21 -16.64 -28.50
C ASN A 30 8.03 -15.11 -28.50
N ARG A 31 6.89 -14.60 -28.01
CA ARG A 31 6.58 -13.17 -28.01
C ARG A 31 6.93 -12.56 -26.66
N THR A 32 7.72 -11.49 -26.66
CA THR A 32 7.92 -10.66 -25.48
C THR A 32 6.73 -9.72 -25.30
N LEU A 33 6.07 -9.78 -24.14
CA LEU A 33 4.91 -8.92 -23.80
C LEU A 33 5.36 -7.62 -23.15
N GLY A 34 6.49 -7.62 -22.44
CA GLY A 34 7.00 -6.47 -21.69
C GLY A 34 8.03 -6.90 -20.65
N THR A 35 8.21 -6.08 -19.61
CA THR A 35 9.12 -6.37 -18.51
C THR A 35 8.38 -6.27 -17.17
N ILE A 36 8.78 -7.10 -16.20
CA ILE A 36 8.23 -7.19 -14.86
C ILE A 36 9.37 -7.18 -13.85
N GLU A 37 9.14 -6.66 -12.65
CA GLU A 37 10.15 -6.69 -11.59
C GLU A 37 10.46 -8.12 -11.14
N GLU A 38 11.73 -8.45 -11.05
CA GLU A 38 12.19 -9.76 -10.59
C GLU A 38 11.69 -10.10 -9.20
N ASN A 39 11.58 -9.11 -8.30
CA ASN A 39 11.07 -9.28 -6.94
C ASN A 39 9.64 -9.83 -6.88
N PHE A 40 8.79 -9.46 -7.83
CA PHE A 40 7.44 -10.03 -7.93
C PHE A 40 7.51 -11.49 -8.35
N VAL A 41 8.30 -11.78 -9.38
CA VAL A 41 8.38 -13.11 -9.99
C VAL A 41 9.01 -14.15 -9.08
N VAL A 42 9.94 -13.75 -8.22
CA VAL A 42 10.63 -14.66 -7.26
C VAL A 42 9.65 -15.34 -6.29
N ASN A 43 8.54 -14.67 -5.99
CA ASN A 43 7.51 -15.19 -5.09
C ASN A 43 6.44 -16.04 -5.80
N LEU A 44 6.51 -16.17 -7.13
CA LEU A 44 5.56 -16.99 -7.89
C LEU A 44 5.99 -18.46 -7.94
N SER A 45 5.03 -19.34 -7.79
CA SER A 45 5.14 -20.78 -8.07
C SER A 45 4.56 -21.12 -9.44
N PRO A 46 5.08 -22.14 -10.16
CA PRO A 46 4.47 -22.58 -11.39
C PRO A 46 2.98 -22.89 -11.22
N GLY A 47 2.14 -22.31 -12.08
CA GLY A 47 0.69 -22.35 -11.98
C GLY A 47 0.05 -21.12 -11.36
N ASP A 48 0.79 -20.30 -10.63
CA ASP A 48 0.28 -19.02 -10.10
C ASP A 48 -0.12 -18.09 -11.25
N THR A 49 -1.20 -17.35 -11.04
CA THR A 49 -1.73 -16.44 -12.04
C THR A 49 -1.49 -14.99 -11.62
N PHE A 50 -1.17 -14.15 -12.60
CA PHE A 50 -0.97 -12.72 -12.37
C PHE A 50 -1.43 -11.89 -13.56
N LEU A 51 -1.80 -10.64 -13.28
CA LEU A 51 -2.22 -9.68 -14.30
C LEU A 51 -1.01 -9.02 -14.96
N PHE A 52 -0.97 -9.03 -16.29
CA PHE A 52 0.07 -8.35 -17.04
C PHE A 52 -0.45 -7.84 -18.37
N GLY A 53 -0.35 -6.51 -18.60
CA GLY A 53 -0.80 -5.89 -19.85
C GLY A 53 -2.29 -6.11 -20.14
N GLY A 54 -3.15 -6.09 -19.11
CA GLY A 54 -4.59 -6.32 -19.24
C GLY A 54 -4.98 -7.78 -19.47
N GLN A 55 -4.07 -8.73 -19.30
CA GLN A 55 -4.33 -10.16 -19.45
C GLN A 55 -3.91 -10.92 -18.20
N VAL A 56 -4.69 -11.94 -17.84
CA VAL A 56 -4.31 -12.89 -16.79
C VAL A 56 -3.40 -13.94 -17.40
N LEU A 57 -2.19 -14.02 -16.86
CA LEU A 57 -1.17 -14.95 -17.30
C LEU A 57 -0.87 -15.96 -16.19
N SER A 58 -0.64 -17.22 -16.56
CA SER A 58 -0.14 -18.25 -15.65
C SER A 58 1.38 -18.31 -15.74
N PHE A 59 2.03 -18.28 -14.59
CA PHE A 59 3.48 -18.41 -14.49
C PHE A 59 3.89 -19.88 -14.72
N GLU A 60 4.76 -20.11 -15.68
CA GLU A 60 5.32 -21.44 -15.99
C GLU A 60 6.71 -21.67 -15.41
N GLY A 61 7.47 -20.58 -15.24
CA GLY A 61 8.83 -20.65 -14.73
C GLY A 61 9.72 -19.55 -15.30
N ILE A 62 11.00 -19.61 -14.94
CA ILE A 62 12.03 -18.70 -15.45
C ILE A 62 12.98 -19.47 -16.34
N SER A 63 13.16 -19.01 -17.57
CA SER A 63 14.12 -19.57 -18.52
C SER A 63 14.87 -18.44 -19.24
N ASN A 64 16.20 -18.55 -19.36
CA ASN A 64 17.05 -17.58 -20.04
C ASN A 64 16.83 -16.11 -19.57
N ALA A 65 16.73 -15.90 -18.25
CA ALA A 65 16.44 -14.62 -17.63
C ALA A 65 15.11 -13.98 -18.10
N ALA A 66 14.16 -14.81 -18.53
CA ALA A 66 12.82 -14.39 -18.90
C ALA A 66 11.76 -15.20 -18.12
N VAL A 67 10.68 -14.55 -17.82
CA VAL A 67 9.47 -15.13 -17.21
C VAL A 67 8.66 -15.77 -18.33
N MET A 68 8.54 -17.08 -18.27
CA MET A 68 7.73 -17.84 -19.21
C MET A 68 6.31 -17.92 -18.71
N VAL A 69 5.35 -17.58 -19.56
CA VAL A 69 3.94 -17.56 -19.20
C VAL A 69 3.06 -18.18 -20.27
N SER A 70 1.90 -18.68 -19.85
CA SER A 70 0.78 -19.05 -20.72
C SER A 70 -0.45 -18.19 -20.41
N ARG A 71 -1.46 -18.24 -21.27
CA ARG A 71 -2.75 -17.62 -20.99
C ARG A 71 -3.49 -18.42 -19.94
N ALA A 72 -3.88 -17.79 -18.84
CA ALA A 72 -4.74 -18.44 -17.85
C ALA A 72 -6.19 -18.54 -18.37
N LYS A 73 -6.87 -19.61 -18.00
CA LYS A 73 -8.30 -19.81 -18.31
C LYS A 73 -9.22 -19.32 -17.19
N GLY A 74 -8.68 -18.51 -16.24
CA GLY A 74 -9.33 -18.01 -15.04
C GLY A 74 -8.50 -18.33 -13.79
N GLY A 75 -8.77 -17.66 -12.68
CA GLY A 75 -8.09 -17.84 -11.39
C GLY A 75 -7.89 -16.50 -10.67
N GLU A 76 -7.56 -16.54 -9.37
CA GLU A 76 -7.15 -15.34 -8.64
C GLU A 76 -5.81 -14.84 -9.17
N ALA A 77 -5.83 -13.72 -9.89
CA ALA A 77 -4.63 -13.14 -10.46
C ALA A 77 -3.94 -12.22 -9.44
N GLN A 78 -2.67 -12.46 -9.16
CA GLN A 78 -1.86 -11.56 -8.38
C GLN A 78 -1.55 -10.30 -9.21
N ILE A 79 -1.59 -9.14 -8.57
CA ILE A 79 -1.23 -7.88 -9.24
C ILE A 79 0.26 -7.62 -9.01
N PRO A 80 1.06 -7.46 -10.09
CA PRO A 80 2.46 -7.09 -9.94
C PRO A 80 2.59 -5.75 -9.21
N SER A 81 3.34 -5.75 -8.11
CA SER A 81 3.72 -4.52 -7.45
C SER A 81 5.03 -4.03 -8.08
N TYR A 82 5.03 -2.80 -8.55
CA TYR A 82 6.23 -2.12 -9.02
C TYR A 82 6.83 -1.30 -7.88
N GLY A 83 8.17 -1.28 -7.75
CA GLY A 83 8.88 -0.58 -6.68
C GLY A 83 8.80 0.94 -6.71
N GLY A 84 8.23 1.52 -7.76
CA GLY A 84 7.90 2.94 -7.85
C GLY A 84 6.62 3.26 -7.11
N GLY A 85 6.71 3.57 -5.81
CA GLY A 85 5.58 4.07 -5.04
C GLY A 85 5.12 5.44 -5.53
N ARG A 86 3.81 5.74 -5.39
CA ARG A 86 3.33 7.12 -5.52
C ARG A 86 3.88 7.91 -4.33
N LEU A 87 4.50 9.07 -4.60
CA LEU A 87 4.90 9.98 -3.54
C LEU A 87 3.65 10.44 -2.78
N PRO A 88 3.65 10.38 -1.44
CA PRO A 88 2.54 10.87 -0.65
C PRO A 88 2.43 12.39 -0.78
N LEU A 89 1.22 12.93 -0.66
CA LEU A 89 1.02 14.37 -0.55
C LEU A 89 1.74 14.91 0.69
N SER A 90 2.30 16.11 0.58
CA SER A 90 2.88 16.78 1.73
C SER A 90 1.83 17.05 2.80
N SER A 91 2.24 17.11 4.08
CA SER A 91 1.34 17.44 5.18
C SER A 91 0.65 18.78 4.98
N ASN A 92 1.39 19.78 4.48
CA ASN A 92 0.84 21.12 4.22
C ASN A 92 -0.28 21.08 3.17
N LEU A 93 -0.10 20.33 2.08
CA LEU A 93 -1.13 20.21 1.04
C LEU A 93 -2.35 19.44 1.55
N SER A 94 -2.16 18.33 2.23
CA SER A 94 -3.26 17.55 2.80
C SER A 94 -4.08 18.34 3.81
N GLN A 95 -3.43 19.11 4.68
CA GLN A 95 -4.10 19.97 5.65
C GLN A 95 -4.80 21.16 4.98
N ALA A 96 -4.21 21.73 3.91
CA ALA A 96 -4.87 22.78 3.15
C ALA A 96 -6.17 22.28 2.50
N VAL A 97 -6.15 21.08 1.89
CA VAL A 97 -7.34 20.45 1.32
C VAL A 97 -8.39 20.21 2.41
N ARG A 98 -7.98 19.68 3.57
CA ARG A 98 -8.88 19.43 4.70
C ARG A 98 -9.57 20.69 5.17
N ARG A 99 -8.84 21.79 5.34
CA ARG A 99 -9.40 23.10 5.73
C ARG A 99 -10.37 23.63 4.69
N LEU A 100 -10.03 23.55 3.39
CA LEU A 100 -10.91 23.99 2.31
C LEU A 100 -12.23 23.20 2.27
N ILE A 101 -12.20 21.89 2.57
CA ILE A 101 -13.41 21.07 2.66
C ILE A 101 -14.27 21.52 3.86
N GLY A 102 -13.66 21.78 5.02
CA GLY A 102 -14.37 22.18 6.24
C GLY A 102 -14.87 23.62 6.24
N ALA A 103 -14.26 24.52 5.45
CA ALA A 103 -14.59 25.95 5.39
C ALA A 103 -15.73 26.20 4.38
N ARG A 104 -17.01 26.04 4.81
CA ARG A 104 -18.18 26.19 3.93
C ARG A 104 -18.26 27.57 3.27
N GLU A 105 -17.74 28.60 3.92
CA GLU A 105 -17.64 29.98 3.39
C GLU A 105 -16.80 30.10 2.13
N ASP A 106 -15.78 29.27 2.00
CA ASP A 106 -14.87 29.26 0.85
C ASP A 106 -15.41 28.51 -0.37
N TRP A 107 -16.47 27.72 -0.20
CA TRP A 107 -17.02 26.90 -1.29
C TRP A 107 -17.58 27.71 -2.45
N GLN A 108 -17.88 28.98 -2.26
CA GLN A 108 -18.37 29.84 -3.35
C GLN A 108 -17.38 29.94 -4.49
N THR A 109 -16.09 29.77 -4.21
CA THR A 109 -15.01 29.80 -5.20
C THR A 109 -14.86 28.48 -5.98
N PHE A 110 -15.51 27.40 -5.54
CA PHE A 110 -15.38 26.09 -6.16
C PHE A 110 -16.29 25.94 -7.38
N PRO A 111 -15.92 25.06 -8.34
CA PRO A 111 -16.83 24.63 -9.40
C PRO A 111 -18.15 24.08 -8.83
N ALA A 112 -19.24 24.22 -9.60
CA ALA A 112 -20.57 23.80 -9.16
C ALA A 112 -20.62 22.34 -8.71
N GLN A 113 -20.02 21.44 -9.50
CA GLN A 113 -19.98 19.99 -9.21
C GLN A 113 -19.32 19.67 -7.86
N ILE A 114 -18.24 20.38 -7.52
CA ILE A 114 -17.56 20.17 -6.22
C ILE A 114 -18.45 20.68 -5.09
N LYS A 115 -19.10 21.83 -5.26
CA LYS A 115 -20.03 22.37 -4.25
C LYS A 115 -21.19 21.42 -3.96
N ASP A 116 -21.79 20.91 -5.02
CA ASP A 116 -22.96 20.03 -4.91
C ASP A 116 -22.57 18.68 -4.29
N TRP A 117 -21.38 18.16 -4.64
CA TRP A 117 -20.84 16.97 -4.02
C TRP A 117 -20.54 17.14 -2.52
N LEU A 118 -19.92 18.26 -2.12
CA LEU A 118 -19.64 18.56 -0.72
C LEU A 118 -20.93 18.80 0.08
N ARG A 119 -21.94 19.50 -0.49
CA ARG A 119 -23.25 19.67 0.13
C ARG A 119 -23.93 18.32 0.35
N LEU A 120 -23.96 17.49 -0.69
CA LEU A 120 -24.56 16.17 -0.59
C LEU A 120 -23.89 15.31 0.51
N HIS A 121 -22.55 15.44 0.64
CA HIS A 121 -21.85 14.75 1.71
C HIS A 121 -22.19 15.31 3.11
N ASP A 122 -22.22 16.63 3.24
CA ASP A 122 -22.56 17.32 4.49
C ASP A 122 -23.99 17.00 4.98
N ASP A 123 -24.94 16.90 4.03
CA ASP A 123 -26.33 16.52 4.34
C ASP A 123 -26.46 15.07 4.84
N ARG A 124 -25.56 14.18 4.46
CA ARG A 124 -25.62 12.74 4.77
C ARG A 124 -24.72 12.32 5.93
N SER A 125 -23.65 13.06 6.18
CA SER A 125 -22.62 12.68 7.13
C SER A 125 -22.10 13.90 7.90
N ALA A 126 -20.80 14.14 7.84
CA ALA A 126 -20.12 15.30 8.38
C ALA A 126 -18.93 15.65 7.50
N LEU A 127 -18.52 16.90 7.51
CA LEU A 127 -17.32 17.33 6.81
C LEU A 127 -16.10 17.09 7.70
N PRO A 128 -15.00 16.57 7.12
CA PRO A 128 -13.72 16.56 7.82
C PRO A 128 -13.23 18.00 7.99
N ASP A 129 -12.82 18.33 9.20
CA ASP A 129 -12.20 19.59 9.55
C ASP A 129 -10.82 19.40 10.21
N ASP A 130 -10.13 20.48 10.56
CA ASP A 130 -8.79 20.40 11.15
C ASP A 130 -8.78 20.03 12.64
N LYS A 131 -9.96 19.92 13.28
CA LYS A 131 -10.11 19.67 14.71
C LYS A 131 -10.60 18.28 15.04
N THR A 132 -11.30 17.63 14.11
CA THR A 132 -11.98 16.36 14.35
C THR A 132 -11.52 15.27 13.40
N LEU A 133 -11.46 14.03 13.86
CA LEU A 133 -11.24 12.85 13.04
C LEU A 133 -12.59 12.26 12.64
N LEU A 134 -13.02 12.49 11.42
CA LEU A 134 -14.24 11.88 10.91
C LEU A 134 -14.02 10.40 10.65
N VAL A 135 -14.91 9.57 11.19
CA VAL A 135 -15.01 8.13 10.95
C VAL A 135 -16.42 7.79 10.51
N GLU A 136 -16.57 7.11 9.40
CA GLU A 136 -17.84 6.64 8.89
C GLU A 136 -17.93 5.12 8.93
N LEU A 137 -19.10 4.61 9.33
CA LEU A 137 -19.41 3.20 9.36
C LEU A 137 -20.64 2.94 8.51
N PHE A 138 -20.52 2.08 7.51
CA PHE A 138 -21.67 1.70 6.66
C PHE A 138 -21.55 0.27 6.14
N PRO A 139 -22.70 -0.40 5.89
CA PRO A 139 -22.71 -1.70 5.22
C PRO A 139 -22.59 -1.54 3.70
N HIS A 140 -21.84 -2.42 3.06
CA HIS A 140 -21.82 -2.55 1.61
C HIS A 140 -21.46 -3.99 1.20
N ARG A 141 -22.28 -4.61 0.32
CA ARG A 141 -22.07 -5.97 -0.21
C ARG A 141 -21.78 -7.01 0.88
N GLY A 142 -22.58 -7.03 1.94
CA GLY A 142 -22.44 -8.00 3.04
C GLY A 142 -21.20 -7.80 3.93
N ARG A 143 -20.55 -6.65 3.83
CA ARG A 143 -19.41 -6.24 4.66
C ARG A 143 -19.69 -4.91 5.32
N TYR A 144 -18.95 -4.62 6.37
CA TYR A 144 -19.00 -3.33 7.06
C TYR A 144 -17.72 -2.57 6.77
N HIS A 145 -17.85 -1.35 6.28
CA HIS A 145 -16.73 -0.46 6.00
C HIS A 145 -16.56 0.53 7.14
N THR A 146 -15.33 0.67 7.61
CA THR A 146 -14.87 1.70 8.52
C THR A 146 -13.99 2.64 7.75
N VAL A 147 -14.47 3.83 7.41
CA VAL A 147 -13.73 4.83 6.64
C VAL A 147 -13.22 5.91 7.59
N ILE A 148 -11.94 6.19 7.55
CA ILE A 148 -11.25 7.12 8.44
C ILE A 148 -10.63 8.22 7.59
N TYR A 149 -11.05 9.47 7.77
CA TYR A 149 -10.58 10.63 7.02
C TYR A 149 -9.44 11.33 7.76
N SER A 150 -8.27 10.70 7.73
CA SER A 150 -7.09 11.13 8.49
C SER A 150 -6.35 12.32 7.87
N PHE A 151 -6.33 12.43 6.54
CA PHE A 151 -5.48 13.34 5.76
C PHE A 151 -3.98 13.20 6.07
N ALA A 152 -3.59 12.03 6.60
CA ALA A 152 -2.23 11.76 7.02
C ALA A 152 -1.27 11.40 5.87
N GLY A 153 -1.77 11.32 4.63
CA GLY A 153 -0.99 10.87 3.49
C GLY A 153 -0.97 9.35 3.34
N ARG A 154 -0.69 8.92 2.10
CA ARG A 154 -0.84 7.52 1.70
C ARG A 154 -0.02 6.55 2.56
N ASN A 155 1.23 6.87 2.88
CA ASN A 155 2.13 5.98 3.62
C ASN A 155 1.68 5.83 5.09
N ALA A 156 1.34 6.93 5.75
CA ALA A 156 0.78 6.91 7.10
C ALA A 156 -0.55 6.14 7.15
N ASN A 157 -1.44 6.36 6.17
CA ASN A 157 -2.70 5.63 6.05
C ASN A 157 -2.49 4.13 5.80
N GLN A 158 -1.49 3.75 5.03
CA GLN A 158 -1.12 2.35 4.83
C GLN A 158 -0.68 1.70 6.14
N THR A 159 0.17 2.37 6.90
CA THR A 159 0.63 1.89 8.20
C THR A 159 -0.54 1.76 9.17
N LEU A 160 -1.39 2.78 9.27
CA LEU A 160 -2.61 2.71 10.07
C LEU A 160 -3.52 1.54 9.66
N GLY A 161 -3.67 1.29 8.36
CA GLY A 161 -4.44 0.16 7.85
C GLY A 161 -3.94 -1.19 8.36
N PHE A 162 -2.63 -1.43 8.33
CA PHE A 162 -2.04 -2.66 8.88
C PHE A 162 -2.25 -2.79 10.39
N LEU A 163 -2.07 -1.71 11.13
CA LEU A 163 -2.27 -1.70 12.58
C LEU A 163 -3.73 -1.97 12.94
N LEU A 164 -4.65 -1.32 12.23
CA LEU A 164 -6.09 -1.54 12.42
C LEU A 164 -6.51 -2.97 12.10
N LEU A 165 -5.98 -3.60 11.05
CA LEU A 165 -6.27 -5.01 10.79
C LEU A 165 -5.90 -5.89 11.98
N ARG A 166 -4.75 -5.65 12.63
CA ARG A 166 -4.33 -6.40 13.82
C ARG A 166 -5.27 -6.14 15.00
N ARG A 167 -5.57 -4.87 15.30
CA ARG A 167 -6.45 -4.46 16.40
C ARG A 167 -7.87 -4.98 16.22
N MET A 168 -8.45 -4.82 15.05
CA MET A 168 -9.77 -5.33 14.70
C MET A 168 -9.84 -6.86 14.77
N LYS A 169 -8.75 -7.56 14.37
CA LYS A 169 -8.66 -9.02 14.52
C LYS A 169 -8.68 -9.43 15.99
N ARG A 170 -7.92 -8.74 16.86
CA ARG A 170 -7.93 -8.98 18.32
C ARG A 170 -9.30 -8.68 18.94
N ALA A 171 -9.99 -7.66 18.44
CA ALA A 171 -11.36 -7.32 18.85
C ALA A 171 -12.43 -8.27 18.26
N GLY A 172 -12.08 -9.31 17.52
CA GLY A 172 -13.02 -10.27 16.95
C GLY A 172 -13.85 -9.76 15.77
N LEU A 173 -13.50 -8.62 15.18
CA LEU A 173 -14.26 -7.97 14.10
C LEU A 173 -14.08 -8.62 12.74
N ARG A 174 -13.18 -9.59 12.62
CA ARG A 174 -12.91 -10.35 11.38
C ARG A 174 -12.61 -9.43 10.18
N PRO A 175 -11.57 -8.58 10.25
CA PRO A 175 -11.19 -7.71 9.14
C PRO A 175 -10.73 -8.54 7.96
N MET A 176 -11.06 -8.07 6.74
CA MET A 176 -10.75 -8.76 5.47
C MET A 176 -9.72 -8.01 4.63
N GLY A 177 -9.55 -6.71 4.85
CA GLY A 177 -8.59 -5.90 4.11
C GLY A 177 -8.81 -4.41 4.30
N PHE A 178 -7.99 -3.62 3.63
CA PHE A 178 -8.12 -2.17 3.62
C PHE A 178 -7.68 -1.58 2.27
N SER A 179 -8.17 -0.39 1.98
CA SER A 179 -7.72 0.46 0.87
C SER A 179 -7.48 1.86 1.38
N MET A 180 -6.55 2.59 0.76
CA MET A 180 -6.17 3.91 1.25
C MET A 180 -5.82 4.86 0.10
N THR A 181 -6.06 6.14 0.36
CA THR A 181 -5.60 7.28 -0.42
C THR A 181 -4.72 8.17 0.45
N ASP A 182 -4.33 9.35 -0.05
CA ASP A 182 -3.65 10.35 0.77
C ASP A 182 -4.57 10.97 1.83
N TYR A 183 -5.88 10.92 1.62
CA TYR A 183 -6.88 11.61 2.46
C TYR A 183 -7.56 10.71 3.47
N ALA A 184 -7.75 9.45 3.11
CA ALA A 184 -8.54 8.52 3.92
C ALA A 184 -8.12 7.08 3.72
N LEU A 185 -8.54 6.23 4.65
CA LEU A 185 -8.47 4.79 4.50
C LEU A 185 -9.81 4.15 4.81
N SER A 186 -10.12 3.03 4.17
CA SER A 186 -11.27 2.17 4.44
C SER A 186 -10.80 0.79 4.84
N VAL A 187 -11.22 0.33 6.01
CA VAL A 187 -11.05 -1.07 6.44
C VAL A 187 -12.41 -1.75 6.34
N TRP A 188 -12.47 -2.93 5.73
CA TRP A 188 -13.72 -3.70 5.69
C TRP A 188 -13.61 -4.99 6.49
N SER A 189 -14.72 -5.33 7.16
CA SER A 189 -14.82 -6.45 8.09
C SER A 189 -16.17 -7.17 7.98
N LEU A 190 -16.25 -8.37 8.54
CA LEU A 190 -17.50 -9.12 8.59
C LEU A 190 -18.42 -8.70 9.77
N SER A 191 -17.85 -8.01 10.74
CA SER A 191 -18.60 -7.47 11.88
C SER A 191 -18.28 -5.97 12.05
N PRO A 192 -19.27 -5.10 12.27
CA PRO A 192 -19.02 -3.68 12.51
C PRO A 192 -18.40 -3.47 13.90
N PRO A 193 -17.53 -2.48 14.08
CA PRO A 193 -17.13 -2.05 15.41
C PRO A 193 -18.29 -1.37 16.13
N GLU A 194 -18.49 -1.73 17.40
CA GLU A 194 -19.44 -1.04 18.27
C GLU A 194 -18.90 0.34 18.65
N ASP A 195 -17.62 0.41 18.96
CA ASP A 195 -16.89 1.64 19.25
C ASP A 195 -15.60 1.69 18.43
N VAL A 196 -15.33 2.83 17.80
CA VAL A 196 -14.14 3.09 17.00
C VAL A 196 -13.03 3.75 17.80
N VAL A 197 -13.33 4.36 18.94
CA VAL A 197 -12.36 5.11 19.74
C VAL A 197 -11.20 4.23 20.19
N PRO A 198 -11.43 3.03 20.77
CA PRO A 198 -10.33 2.17 21.18
C PRO A 198 -9.48 1.66 20.01
N LEU A 199 -10.05 1.62 18.79
CA LEU A 199 -9.30 1.21 17.60
C LEU A 199 -8.31 2.28 17.15
N LEU A 200 -8.59 3.54 17.44
CA LEU A 200 -7.83 4.72 16.99
C LEU A 200 -7.07 5.40 18.13
N ASP A 201 -6.98 4.75 19.28
CA ASP A 201 -6.19 5.28 20.38
C ASP A 201 -4.70 5.39 19.98
N PRO A 202 -4.01 6.51 20.30
CA PRO A 202 -2.60 6.71 19.99
C PRO A 202 -1.66 5.62 20.51
N ASP A 203 -2.08 4.82 21.50
CA ASP A 203 -1.32 3.66 21.99
C ASP A 203 -1.07 2.59 20.91
N ILE A 204 -1.80 2.65 19.78
CA ILE A 204 -1.54 1.82 18.59
C ILE A 204 -0.11 2.01 18.04
N MET A 205 0.52 3.14 18.34
CA MET A 205 1.91 3.44 17.98
C MET A 205 2.93 2.88 18.99
N GLY A 206 2.48 2.23 20.04
CA GLY A 206 3.30 1.51 21.02
C GLY A 206 3.52 0.05 20.62
N ASP A 207 3.03 -0.86 21.44
CA ASP A 207 3.26 -2.32 21.30
C ASP A 207 2.70 -2.86 19.97
N ASP A 208 1.53 -2.40 19.52
CA ASP A 208 0.94 -2.82 18.24
C ASP A 208 1.86 -2.51 17.06
N PHE A 209 2.44 -1.30 17.07
CA PHE A 209 3.36 -0.86 16.03
C PHE A 209 4.69 -1.63 16.07
N GLU A 210 5.28 -1.81 17.25
CA GLU A 210 6.53 -2.54 17.41
C GLU A 210 6.39 -4.02 17.00
N GLU A 211 5.31 -4.68 17.40
CA GLU A 211 5.01 -6.05 16.97
C GLU A 211 4.82 -6.15 15.46
N TRP A 212 4.05 -5.22 14.87
CA TRP A 212 3.86 -5.18 13.42
C TRP A 212 5.19 -4.96 12.69
N LEU A 213 6.02 -4.05 13.19
CA LEU A 213 7.31 -3.72 12.57
C LEU A 213 8.27 -4.92 12.61
N GLN A 214 8.20 -5.74 13.66
CA GLN A 214 9.01 -6.95 13.75
C GLN A 214 8.59 -8.04 12.76
N ASP A 215 7.30 -8.15 12.49
CA ASP A 215 6.72 -9.20 11.63
C ASP A 215 6.65 -8.79 10.14
N THR A 216 6.81 -7.50 9.84
CA THR A 216 6.62 -7.01 8.47
C THR A 216 7.78 -7.41 7.54
N PRO A 217 7.49 -7.90 6.33
CA PRO A 217 8.51 -8.16 5.31
C PRO A 217 9.17 -6.88 4.78
N LEU A 218 8.62 -5.71 5.12
CA LEU A 218 9.10 -4.40 4.66
C LEU A 218 10.57 -4.16 5.03
N LEU A 219 10.94 -4.45 6.28
CA LEU A 219 12.32 -4.26 6.74
C LEU A 219 13.32 -5.17 6.02
N LYS A 220 12.94 -6.42 5.72
CA LYS A 220 13.77 -7.32 4.91
C LYS A 220 14.00 -6.77 3.50
N ARG A 221 12.94 -6.21 2.90
CA ARG A 221 13.02 -5.58 1.58
C ARG A 221 14.00 -4.40 1.58
N LEU A 222 13.88 -3.49 2.53
CA LEU A 222 14.78 -2.34 2.65
C LEU A 222 16.21 -2.77 3.02
N PHE A 223 16.35 -3.79 3.87
CA PHE A 223 17.66 -4.33 4.23
C PHE A 223 18.41 -4.89 3.01
N ARG A 224 17.71 -5.43 2.04
CA ARG A 224 18.34 -5.92 0.80
C ARG A 224 19.09 -4.82 0.07
N ASP A 225 18.46 -3.66 -0.09
CA ASP A 225 19.08 -2.51 -0.74
C ASP A 225 20.28 -2.01 0.10
N ALA A 226 20.13 -1.91 1.41
CA ALA A 226 21.21 -1.55 2.32
C ALA A 226 22.38 -2.55 2.28
N ALA A 227 22.09 -3.86 2.19
CA ALA A 227 23.10 -4.91 2.10
C ALA A 227 23.88 -4.86 0.76
N ILE A 228 23.21 -4.48 -0.33
CA ILE A 228 23.87 -4.28 -1.64
C ILE A 228 24.73 -3.01 -1.59
N ILE A 229 24.20 -1.90 -1.11
CA ILE A 229 24.90 -0.61 -1.02
C ILE A 229 26.14 -0.71 -0.14
N SER A 230 26.05 -1.44 0.98
CA SER A 230 27.17 -1.65 1.92
C SER A 230 28.19 -2.68 1.43
N GLY A 231 27.90 -3.42 0.35
CA GLY A 231 28.75 -4.49 -0.16
C GLY A 231 28.68 -5.80 0.62
N LEU A 232 27.74 -5.95 1.57
CA LEU A 232 27.49 -7.23 2.25
C LEU A 232 26.97 -8.29 1.28
N VAL A 233 26.17 -7.87 0.31
CA VAL A 233 25.66 -8.71 -0.77
C VAL A 233 26.14 -8.14 -2.11
N GLU A 234 27.07 -8.84 -2.74
CA GLU A 234 27.52 -8.47 -4.06
C GLU A 234 26.52 -8.90 -5.12
N ARG A 235 26.06 -7.96 -5.94
CA ARG A 235 25.15 -8.22 -7.05
C ARG A 235 25.88 -8.62 -8.31
N ARG A 236 27.05 -8.03 -8.54
CA ARG A 236 27.88 -8.22 -9.73
C ARG A 236 29.27 -8.70 -9.35
N HIS A 237 29.71 -9.76 -9.97
CA HIS A 237 31.08 -10.27 -9.87
C HIS A 237 31.67 -10.33 -11.28
N PRO A 238 32.99 -10.14 -11.49
CA PRO A 238 33.58 -10.27 -12.83
C PRO A 238 33.24 -11.62 -13.47
N GLY A 239 32.43 -11.58 -14.54
CA GLY A 239 31.96 -12.78 -15.26
C GLY A 239 30.68 -13.42 -14.76
N GLN A 240 30.07 -12.91 -13.66
CA GLN A 240 28.81 -13.43 -13.11
C GLN A 240 27.93 -12.29 -12.57
N VAL A 241 26.62 -12.40 -12.82
CA VAL A 241 25.60 -11.55 -12.21
C VAL A 241 24.69 -12.47 -11.41
N LYS A 242 24.55 -12.21 -10.10
CA LYS A 242 23.63 -12.98 -9.26
C LYS A 242 22.19 -12.70 -9.67
N THR A 243 21.35 -13.73 -9.68
CA THR A 243 19.91 -13.58 -9.88
C THR A 243 19.27 -12.91 -8.65
N GLY A 244 18.12 -12.26 -8.83
CA GLY A 244 17.37 -11.67 -7.73
C GLY A 244 17.06 -12.69 -6.63
N ARG A 245 16.77 -13.95 -6.99
CA ARG A 245 16.54 -15.03 -6.03
C ARG A 245 17.77 -15.33 -5.15
N GLN A 246 18.95 -15.32 -5.71
CA GLN A 246 20.20 -15.51 -4.94
C GLN A 246 20.48 -14.33 -4.02
N ILE A 247 20.20 -13.10 -4.49
CA ILE A 247 20.33 -11.88 -3.69
C ILE A 247 19.31 -11.89 -2.56
N LEU A 248 18.06 -12.23 -2.86
CA LEU A 248 16.97 -12.36 -1.86
C LEU A 248 17.35 -13.32 -0.76
N PHE A 249 17.74 -14.55 -1.11
CA PHE A 249 18.12 -15.57 -0.14
C PHE A 249 19.30 -15.11 0.73
N SER A 250 20.34 -14.54 0.12
CA SER A 250 21.52 -14.08 0.86
C SER A 250 21.19 -12.92 1.79
N SER A 251 20.42 -11.93 1.32
CA SER A 251 20.07 -10.76 2.13
C SER A 251 19.13 -11.13 3.29
N ASP A 252 18.15 -12.00 3.05
CA ASP A 252 17.20 -12.41 4.08
C ASP A 252 17.88 -13.23 5.18
N LEU A 253 18.80 -14.13 4.79
CA LEU A 253 19.61 -14.88 5.75
C LEU A 253 20.49 -13.95 6.62
N ILE A 254 21.18 -12.99 5.99
CA ILE A 254 22.01 -12.02 6.71
C ILE A 254 21.14 -11.18 7.65
N TYR A 255 19.98 -10.72 7.19
CA TYR A 255 19.04 -9.96 8.01
C TYR A 255 18.64 -10.75 9.27
N ASP A 256 18.22 -12.00 9.10
CA ASP A 256 17.76 -12.84 10.21
C ASP A 256 18.90 -13.17 11.20
N VAL A 257 20.12 -13.37 10.70
CA VAL A 257 21.32 -13.57 11.53
C VAL A 257 21.65 -12.30 12.32
N LEU A 258 21.73 -11.15 11.66
CA LEU A 258 22.00 -9.87 12.32
C LEU A 258 20.93 -9.53 13.36
N ARG A 259 19.65 -9.69 13.00
CA ARG A 259 18.54 -9.44 13.93
C ARG A 259 18.63 -10.29 15.20
N ARG A 260 19.09 -11.55 15.06
CA ARG A 260 19.19 -12.48 16.18
C ARG A 260 20.44 -12.24 17.05
N HIS A 261 21.58 -11.96 16.44
CA HIS A 261 22.87 -11.97 17.11
C HIS A 261 23.47 -10.58 17.32
N GLU A 262 23.10 -9.62 16.46
CA GLU A 262 23.56 -8.23 16.50
C GLU A 262 22.40 -7.25 16.25
N PRO A 263 21.36 -7.21 17.11
CA PRO A 263 20.18 -6.38 16.89
C PRO A 263 20.50 -4.89 16.76
N ASP A 264 21.61 -4.45 17.31
CA ASP A 264 22.14 -3.08 17.26
C ASP A 264 23.01 -2.78 16.04
N HIS A 265 23.14 -3.73 15.10
CA HIS A 265 23.97 -3.53 13.91
C HIS A 265 23.56 -2.28 13.11
N ILE A 266 24.56 -1.52 12.64
CA ILE A 266 24.36 -0.22 12.00
C ILE A 266 23.40 -0.27 10.81
N LEU A 267 23.43 -1.35 10.02
CA LEU A 267 22.54 -1.50 8.87
C LEU A 267 21.09 -1.75 9.29
N LEU A 268 20.85 -2.49 10.37
CA LEU A 268 19.50 -2.68 10.91
C LEU A 268 18.93 -1.35 11.41
N LYS A 269 19.74 -0.56 12.12
CA LYS A 269 19.35 0.79 12.57
C LYS A 269 19.07 1.75 11.40
N ALA A 270 19.93 1.71 10.39
CA ALA A 270 19.76 2.54 9.19
C ALA A 270 18.46 2.20 8.45
N VAL A 271 18.23 0.91 8.19
CA VAL A 271 17.03 0.41 7.51
C VAL A 271 15.76 0.75 8.29
N ARG A 272 15.78 0.56 9.63
CA ARG A 272 14.63 0.91 10.47
C ARG A 272 14.35 2.42 10.41
N ARG A 273 15.39 3.24 10.49
CA ARG A 273 15.23 4.71 10.40
C ARG A 273 14.69 5.15 9.06
N ASP A 274 15.19 4.56 7.97
CA ASP A 274 14.75 4.84 6.60
C ASP A 274 13.29 4.43 6.39
N ALA A 275 12.92 3.24 6.88
CA ALA A 275 11.53 2.77 6.87
C ALA A 275 10.59 3.73 7.60
N MET A 276 10.97 4.15 8.80
CA MET A 276 10.16 5.01 9.66
C MET A 276 9.89 6.39 9.04
N GLN A 277 10.86 6.94 8.31
CA GLN A 277 10.75 8.26 7.68
C GLN A 277 10.11 8.20 6.29
N GLY A 278 10.26 7.09 5.59
CA GLY A 278 9.82 6.92 4.21
C GLY A 278 8.49 6.15 4.11
N LEU A 279 8.59 4.84 3.96
CA LEU A 279 7.46 3.98 3.61
C LEU A 279 6.41 3.82 4.72
N ILE A 280 6.81 3.97 5.99
CA ILE A 280 5.92 3.83 7.15
C ILE A 280 5.32 5.17 7.53
N ASP A 281 6.10 6.25 7.41
CA ASP A 281 5.71 7.63 7.80
C ASP A 281 5.13 7.68 9.23
N ALA A 282 5.83 7.01 10.16
CA ALA A 282 5.36 6.78 11.52
C ALA A 282 5.19 8.08 12.32
N GLY A 283 6.08 9.07 12.11
CA GLY A 283 5.99 10.36 12.77
C GLY A 283 4.69 11.08 12.41
N ARG A 284 4.38 11.17 11.12
CA ARG A 284 3.16 11.80 10.64
C ARG A 284 1.90 11.09 11.13
N LEU A 285 1.92 9.75 11.19
CA LEU A 285 0.82 8.99 11.75
C LEU A 285 0.62 9.28 13.23
N ALA A 286 1.70 9.22 14.03
CA ALA A 286 1.66 9.51 15.46
C ALA A 286 1.14 10.90 15.75
N ASP A 287 1.67 11.94 15.06
CA ASP A 287 1.22 13.33 15.20
C ASP A 287 -0.27 13.46 14.87
N THR A 288 -0.74 12.81 13.79
CA THR A 288 -2.15 12.86 13.38
C THR A 288 -3.07 12.22 14.43
N LEU A 289 -2.72 11.04 14.94
CA LEU A 289 -3.52 10.36 15.96
C LEU A 289 -3.53 11.14 17.26
N GLN A 290 -2.39 11.69 17.68
CA GLN A 290 -2.29 12.45 18.92
C GLN A 290 -3.04 13.79 18.84
N GLN A 291 -2.93 14.50 17.72
CA GLN A 291 -3.61 15.78 17.51
C GLN A 291 -5.13 15.63 17.53
N LEU A 292 -5.65 14.51 17.02
CA LEU A 292 -7.09 14.25 16.87
C LEU A 292 -7.65 13.34 17.96
N HIS A 293 -6.80 12.90 18.91
CA HIS A 293 -7.23 12.12 20.05
C HIS A 293 -8.30 12.86 20.86
N GLY A 294 -9.37 12.16 21.22
CA GLY A 294 -10.51 12.74 21.94
C GLY A 294 -11.49 13.57 21.08
N ASN A 295 -11.18 13.79 19.81
CA ASN A 295 -12.04 14.54 18.89
C ASN A 295 -12.50 13.67 17.69
N ILE A 296 -12.89 12.44 17.96
CA ILE A 296 -13.40 11.52 16.94
C ILE A 296 -14.90 11.75 16.75
N VAL A 297 -15.29 12.06 15.52
CA VAL A 297 -16.69 12.15 15.09
C VAL A 297 -17.04 10.89 14.32
N CYS A 298 -17.82 10.00 14.94
CA CYS A 298 -18.27 8.76 14.32
C CYS A 298 -19.68 8.96 13.72
N ARG A 299 -19.84 8.61 12.44
CA ARG A 299 -21.13 8.59 11.72
C ARG A 299 -21.46 7.18 11.29
N ARG A 300 -22.62 6.68 11.71
CA ARG A 300 -23.18 5.41 11.24
C ARG A 300 -24.20 5.72 10.15
N LEU A 301 -23.93 5.19 8.97
CA LEU A 301 -24.69 5.45 7.76
C LEU A 301 -25.29 4.15 7.23
N ASP A 302 -26.42 4.26 6.56
CA ASP A 302 -27.09 3.11 5.93
C ASP A 302 -26.53 2.82 4.52
N MET A 303 -25.77 3.74 3.94
CA MET A 303 -25.21 3.65 2.58
C MET A 303 -23.83 4.29 2.50
N ILE A 304 -23.17 4.10 1.38
CA ILE A 304 -21.88 4.72 1.04
C ILE A 304 -22.04 6.25 1.03
N SER A 305 -21.17 6.96 1.75
CA SER A 305 -21.12 8.42 1.69
C SER A 305 -20.46 8.91 0.40
N PRO A 306 -20.80 10.12 -0.11
CA PRO A 306 -20.16 10.66 -1.32
C PRO A 306 -18.63 10.68 -1.24
N MET A 307 -18.02 11.08 -0.12
CA MET A 307 -16.57 11.12 0.03
C MET A 307 -15.93 9.73 0.12
N ALA A 308 -16.66 8.68 0.51
CA ALA A 308 -16.16 7.32 0.53
C ALA A 308 -16.15 6.65 -0.86
N VAL A 309 -16.94 7.15 -1.83
CA VAL A 309 -17.05 6.57 -3.18
C VAL A 309 -15.69 6.29 -3.83
N PRO A 310 -14.71 7.22 -3.86
CA PRO A 310 -13.41 6.96 -4.49
C PRO A 310 -12.64 5.78 -3.87
N LEU A 311 -12.73 5.60 -2.54
CA LEU A 311 -12.11 4.46 -1.85
C LEU A 311 -12.78 3.15 -2.21
N ILE A 312 -14.12 3.12 -2.24
CA ILE A 312 -14.88 1.92 -2.58
C ILE A 312 -14.67 1.53 -4.04
N LEU A 313 -14.61 2.50 -4.95
CA LEU A 313 -14.26 2.26 -6.36
C LEU A 313 -12.84 1.68 -6.51
N GLN A 314 -11.88 2.15 -5.74
CA GLN A 314 -10.53 1.59 -5.76
C GLN A 314 -10.54 0.11 -5.33
N ILE A 315 -11.26 -0.24 -4.26
CA ILE A 315 -11.44 -1.62 -3.79
C ILE A 315 -12.09 -2.47 -4.88
N THR A 316 -13.10 -1.93 -5.53
CA THR A 316 -13.84 -2.61 -6.60
C THR A 316 -12.94 -2.87 -7.80
N ARG A 317 -12.17 -1.90 -8.25
CA ARG A 317 -11.19 -2.05 -9.35
C ARG A 317 -10.12 -3.09 -9.03
N GLU A 318 -9.56 -3.09 -7.84
CA GLU A 318 -8.56 -4.07 -7.41
C GLU A 318 -9.13 -5.50 -7.42
N ASN A 319 -10.39 -5.68 -7.01
CA ASN A 319 -11.06 -6.98 -7.02
C ASN A 319 -11.39 -7.46 -8.45
N ILE A 320 -11.76 -6.57 -9.36
CA ILE A 320 -12.10 -6.91 -10.75
C ILE A 320 -10.86 -7.23 -11.57
N ILE A 321 -9.77 -6.49 -11.35
CA ILE A 321 -8.47 -6.79 -11.97
C ILE A 321 -8.05 -8.24 -11.63
N ARG A 322 -8.50 -8.78 -10.49
CA ARG A 322 -8.33 -10.19 -10.10
C ARG A 322 -9.29 -11.16 -10.79
N ALA A 323 -10.41 -10.69 -11.35
CA ALA A 323 -11.53 -11.54 -11.79
C ALA A 323 -11.61 -11.74 -13.32
N ASP A 324 -10.63 -11.37 -14.12
CA ASP A 324 -10.55 -11.59 -15.60
C ASP A 324 -11.81 -11.17 -16.42
N GLU A 325 -12.70 -10.40 -15.82
CA GLU A 325 -13.93 -9.91 -16.47
C GLU A 325 -13.74 -8.44 -16.84
N GLY A 326 -13.71 -8.20 -18.14
CA GLY A 326 -13.23 -6.98 -18.76
C GLY A 326 -13.94 -5.66 -18.40
N ASP A 327 -13.61 -4.57 -19.14
CA ASP A 327 -14.03 -3.19 -18.93
C ASP A 327 -15.55 -2.98 -18.74
N ALA A 328 -16.40 -3.84 -19.30
CA ALA A 328 -17.85 -3.78 -19.15
C ALA A 328 -18.30 -4.06 -17.71
N LEU A 329 -17.73 -5.09 -17.05
CA LEU A 329 -18.06 -5.38 -15.66
C LEU A 329 -17.52 -4.29 -14.71
N LEU A 330 -16.36 -3.72 -15.04
CA LEU A 330 -15.82 -2.56 -14.30
C LEU A 330 -16.81 -1.40 -14.33
N HIS A 331 -17.34 -1.08 -15.51
CA HIS A 331 -18.31 -0.03 -15.67
C HIS A 331 -19.61 -0.31 -14.90
N ASP A 332 -20.15 -1.53 -15.01
CA ASP A 332 -21.38 -1.90 -14.29
C ASP A 332 -21.21 -1.82 -12.77
N LEU A 333 -20.05 -2.25 -12.25
CA LEU A 333 -19.76 -2.19 -10.81
C LEU A 333 -19.43 -0.78 -10.32
N GLU A 334 -18.82 0.06 -11.16
CA GLU A 334 -18.68 1.49 -10.87
C GLU A 334 -20.04 2.17 -10.80
N GLN A 335 -20.93 1.89 -11.73
CA GLN A 335 -22.31 2.39 -11.73
C GLN A 335 -23.09 1.89 -10.50
N GLU A 336 -22.88 0.64 -10.08
CA GLU A 336 -23.50 0.11 -8.85
C GLU A 336 -23.04 0.88 -7.61
N VAL A 337 -21.74 1.17 -7.48
CA VAL A 337 -21.21 1.95 -6.35
C VAL A 337 -21.78 3.37 -6.36
N ILE A 338 -21.85 4.01 -7.54
CA ILE A 338 -22.43 5.34 -7.73
C ILE A 338 -23.91 5.33 -7.31
N ARG A 339 -24.69 4.32 -7.74
CA ARG A 339 -26.09 4.14 -7.33
C ARG A 339 -26.21 3.86 -5.83
N ALA A 340 -25.37 2.97 -5.26
CA ALA A 340 -25.37 2.66 -3.84
C ALA A 340 -25.03 3.88 -2.98
N ALA A 341 -24.27 4.83 -3.51
CA ALA A 341 -24.00 6.12 -2.88
C ALA A 341 -25.06 7.19 -3.22
N ASN A 342 -25.99 6.90 -4.16
CA ASN A 342 -27.02 7.83 -4.63
C ASN A 342 -26.43 9.20 -5.01
N VAL A 343 -25.36 9.21 -5.83
CA VAL A 343 -24.67 10.41 -6.30
C VAL A 343 -24.90 10.69 -7.79
N GLU A 344 -25.86 10.00 -8.41
CA GLU A 344 -26.19 10.12 -9.85
C GLU A 344 -26.72 11.51 -10.25
N SER A 345 -27.15 12.33 -9.28
CA SER A 345 -27.76 13.64 -9.53
C SER A 345 -26.77 14.81 -9.55
N ILE A 346 -25.47 14.53 -9.55
CA ILE A 346 -24.42 15.56 -9.66
C ILE A 346 -23.94 15.61 -11.10
N ASP A 347 -24.68 16.37 -11.95
CA ASP A 347 -24.32 16.67 -13.34
C ASP A 347 -23.26 17.78 -13.46
#